data_ddaaba7b67fb0baf1872a39452d6c600
#
_entry.id   ddaaba7b67fb0baf1872a39452d6c600
#
_cell.length_a   1.000
_cell.length_b   1.000
_cell.length_c   1.000
_cell.angle_alpha   90.00
_cell.angle_beta   90.00
_cell.angle_gamma   90.00
#
_symmetry.space_group_name_H-M   'P 1'
#
loop_
_entity.id
_entity.type
_entity.pdbx_description
1 polymer ?
#
loop_
_entity_poly.entity_id
_entity_poly.type
_entity_poly.pdbx_seq_one_letter_code
_entity_poly.pdbx_strand_id
1 'polypeptide(L)'
;MIKVKNQLFNLITSNVALVFVAIFTGLIVSCVAQIFMYSGKKVFELLRSDVPYDFLNFVLFDQQYNFVPLIIGILAAILIGLLIKYQKIDRFHGPADTIYAAHQIDGQLDVRKGFLSTLTSLISIGGGASVGIYGPLVHFGGTFAAFMRRQKFIPKIPHDIIIGSGVAAAISAAFGAPLAGILFAHEVIIRHFSKKGVAAIALSSVSANFLAVELGMVTYPLRFEENNFELINSIPGLIVIGIISAFAALFFMKSLLYSGVLSSKINIAAHYKPIIPGILCGLFGIFLPIVIGLGSSGIMSFITLENSFLFLLIILIVKIILTSSCIGFGLFGGIFSPALFVGAATGALIYNVPFLGDDLNLLSIFAVSGMAAVSSSVIGAPITAIILVLELTGSYNYAIVAMLPIGICNLITYLSFGASYFDVQLKNRKILIDEGREHILLSQTKILNYIDQNYSMLNKNITTDDAIKILQKNNTTEGYFTDSNKNYLGKINLINLINSNSTKAFQLREKNHIILSPSHSVLETIEKLSNFVGESIPIVSSENNKMLGIISENDVLDAYIKLSNEIKNIEKK
;
A
#
# COMPACT_ATOMS: atom_id res chain seq x y z
N MET A 1 -3.96 -36.25 30.26
CA MET A 1 -5.31 -36.26 29.65
C MET A 1 -6.01 -34.89 29.71
N ILE A 2 -6.11 -34.21 30.85
CA ILE A 2 -6.76 -32.88 31.01
C ILE A 2 -6.08 -31.80 30.16
N LYS A 3 -4.75 -31.76 30.11
CA LYS A 3 -3.99 -30.77 29.32
C LYS A 3 -4.24 -30.87 27.80
N VAL A 4 -4.34 -32.13 27.31
CA VAL A 4 -4.65 -32.42 25.90
C VAL A 4 -6.10 -32.03 25.56
N LYS A 5 -7.06 -32.31 26.49
CA LYS A 5 -8.46 -31.95 26.33
C LYS A 5 -8.67 -30.45 26.30
N ASN A 6 -7.96 -29.69 27.14
CA ASN A 6 -7.99 -28.21 27.14
C ASN A 6 -7.33 -27.62 25.90
N GLN A 7 -6.26 -28.21 25.39
CA GLN A 7 -5.63 -27.81 24.13
C GLN A 7 -6.58 -28.04 22.93
N LEU A 8 -7.20 -29.22 22.89
CA LEU A 8 -8.17 -29.54 21.82
C LEU A 8 -9.40 -28.61 21.85
N PHE A 9 -9.93 -28.34 23.05
CA PHE A 9 -11.05 -27.41 23.24
C PHE A 9 -10.68 -26.00 22.80
N ASN A 10 -9.52 -25.48 23.19
CA ASN A 10 -9.04 -24.16 22.77
C ASN A 10 -8.79 -24.09 21.25
N LEU A 11 -8.34 -25.16 20.63
CA LEU A 11 -8.11 -25.24 19.19
C LEU A 11 -9.42 -25.24 18.39
N ILE A 12 -10.43 -25.95 18.88
CA ILE A 12 -11.76 -25.96 18.27
C ILE A 12 -12.43 -24.60 18.42
N THR A 13 -12.43 -24.02 19.61
CA THR A 13 -13.02 -22.69 19.87
C THR A 13 -12.35 -21.60 19.07
N SER A 14 -11.03 -21.65 18.89
CA SER A 14 -10.29 -20.69 18.06
C SER A 14 -10.65 -20.80 16.57
N ASN A 15 -10.78 -22.02 16.03
CA ASN A 15 -11.13 -22.22 14.62
C ASN A 15 -12.60 -21.84 14.34
N VAL A 16 -13.51 -22.17 15.24
CA VAL A 16 -14.92 -21.76 15.13
C VAL A 16 -15.03 -20.24 15.19
N ALA A 17 -14.33 -19.60 16.11
CA ALA A 17 -14.30 -18.14 16.18
C ALA A 17 -13.72 -17.49 14.92
N LEU A 18 -12.68 -18.08 14.32
CA LEU A 18 -12.11 -17.62 13.06
C LEU A 18 -13.15 -17.61 11.95
N VAL A 19 -13.92 -18.70 11.80
CA VAL A 19 -15.01 -18.82 10.82
C VAL A 19 -16.05 -17.73 11.03
N PHE A 20 -16.55 -17.56 12.27
CA PHE A 20 -17.53 -16.54 12.58
C PHE A 20 -17.03 -15.13 12.30
N VAL A 21 -15.79 -14.81 12.72
CA VAL A 21 -15.19 -13.50 12.49
C VAL A 21 -15.00 -13.25 11.00
N ALA A 22 -14.57 -14.25 10.23
CA ALA A 22 -14.40 -14.13 8.79
C ALA A 22 -15.73 -13.83 8.08
N ILE A 23 -16.77 -14.62 8.35
CA ILE A 23 -18.10 -14.42 7.77
C ILE A 23 -18.67 -13.05 8.19
N PHE A 24 -18.63 -12.72 9.47
CA PHE A 24 -19.14 -11.45 9.98
C PHE A 24 -18.40 -10.25 9.37
N THR A 25 -17.09 -10.34 9.26
CA THR A 25 -16.28 -9.33 8.57
C THR A 25 -16.70 -9.19 7.11
N GLY A 26 -16.89 -10.32 6.41
CA GLY A 26 -17.38 -10.35 5.04
C GLY A 26 -18.69 -9.60 4.87
N LEU A 27 -19.69 -9.91 5.68
CA LEU A 27 -21.01 -9.29 5.62
C LEU A 27 -20.96 -7.78 5.89
N ILE A 28 -20.25 -7.35 6.95
CA ILE A 28 -20.18 -5.92 7.30
C ILE A 28 -19.41 -5.12 6.23
N VAL A 29 -18.28 -5.66 5.76
CA VAL A 29 -17.50 -4.99 4.72
C VAL A 29 -18.30 -4.89 3.43
N SER A 30 -19.08 -5.93 3.09
CA SER A 30 -20.00 -5.90 1.94
C SER A 30 -21.06 -4.81 2.07
N CYS A 31 -21.74 -4.69 3.23
CA CYS A 31 -22.70 -3.61 3.46
C CYS A 31 -22.09 -2.23 3.22
N VAL A 32 -20.89 -1.98 3.77
CA VAL A 32 -20.22 -0.69 3.61
C VAL A 32 -19.79 -0.47 2.16
N ALA A 33 -19.29 -1.52 1.48
CA ALA A 33 -18.94 -1.45 0.07
C ALA A 33 -20.16 -1.07 -0.79
N GLN A 34 -21.32 -1.66 -0.52
CA GLN A 34 -22.55 -1.37 -1.25
C GLN A 34 -23.04 0.08 -1.01
N ILE A 35 -23.01 0.55 0.25
CA ILE A 35 -23.33 1.96 0.56
C ILE A 35 -22.40 2.89 -0.20
N PHE A 36 -21.10 2.57 -0.24
CA PHE A 36 -20.10 3.36 -0.92
C PHE A 36 -20.33 3.43 -2.42
N MET A 37 -20.61 2.29 -3.05
CA MET A 37 -20.88 2.19 -4.48
C MET A 37 -22.20 2.89 -4.87
N TYR A 38 -23.26 2.67 -4.08
CA TYR A 38 -24.54 3.34 -4.29
C TYR A 38 -24.43 4.85 -4.18
N SER A 39 -23.75 5.34 -3.15
CA SER A 39 -23.52 6.77 -2.95
C SER A 39 -22.71 7.37 -4.11
N GLY A 40 -21.64 6.69 -4.54
CA GLY A 40 -20.82 7.11 -5.67
C GLY A 40 -21.62 7.19 -6.98
N LYS A 41 -22.49 6.18 -7.24
CA LYS A 41 -23.37 6.16 -8.41
C LYS A 41 -24.39 7.29 -8.36
N LYS A 42 -25.07 7.49 -7.22
CA LYS A 42 -26.08 8.55 -7.05
C LYS A 42 -25.50 9.96 -7.24
N VAL A 43 -24.33 10.20 -6.68
CA VAL A 43 -23.70 11.51 -6.88
C VAL A 43 -23.23 11.68 -8.31
N PHE A 44 -22.71 10.61 -8.95
CA PHE A 44 -22.36 10.66 -10.37
C PHE A 44 -23.60 10.92 -11.27
N GLU A 45 -24.75 10.32 -10.97
CA GLU A 45 -26.01 10.62 -11.64
C GLU A 45 -26.41 12.09 -11.47
N LEU A 46 -26.26 12.66 -10.26
CA LEU A 46 -26.50 14.08 -10.00
C LEU A 46 -25.53 15.00 -10.76
N LEU A 47 -24.27 14.59 -10.93
CA LEU A 47 -23.28 15.35 -11.69
C LEU A 47 -23.50 15.33 -13.19
N ARG A 48 -24.08 14.26 -13.71
CA ARG A 48 -24.33 14.04 -15.14
C ARG A 48 -25.74 14.46 -15.56
N SER A 49 -26.56 14.87 -14.59
CA SER A 49 -27.99 14.91 -14.80
C SER A 49 -28.41 15.91 -15.86
N ASP A 50 -29.27 15.43 -16.70
CA ASP A 50 -30.50 16.01 -17.20
C ASP A 50 -31.40 16.64 -16.08
N VAL A 51 -30.86 16.97 -14.91
CA VAL A 51 -31.58 17.70 -13.85
C VAL A 51 -31.70 19.14 -14.33
N PRO A 52 -32.89 19.72 -14.32
CA PRO A 52 -33.17 21.03 -14.88
C PRO A 52 -32.62 22.16 -13.99
N TYR A 53 -31.31 22.27 -13.93
CA TYR A 53 -30.64 23.50 -13.47
C TYR A 53 -30.37 24.40 -14.71
N ASP A 54 -31.43 24.72 -15.45
CA ASP A 54 -31.34 25.49 -16.70
C ASP A 54 -30.55 26.79 -16.54
N PHE A 55 -30.52 27.35 -15.33
CA PHE A 55 -29.74 28.56 -15.02
C PHE A 55 -28.21 28.31 -14.95
N LEU A 56 -27.73 27.08 -14.90
CA LEU A 56 -26.31 26.70 -14.91
C LEU A 56 -25.86 26.18 -16.28
N ASN A 57 -26.81 26.10 -17.25
CA ASN A 57 -26.49 25.70 -18.61
C ASN A 57 -25.96 26.89 -19.41
N PHE A 58 -24.97 26.64 -20.25
CA PHE A 58 -24.47 27.59 -21.24
C PHE A 58 -24.27 26.89 -22.57
N VAL A 59 -24.35 27.65 -23.65
CA VAL A 59 -24.14 27.13 -25.00
C VAL A 59 -22.79 27.59 -25.50
N LEU A 60 -21.98 26.65 -25.98
CA LEU A 60 -20.69 26.90 -26.61
C LEU A 60 -20.57 26.00 -27.84
N PHE A 61 -20.29 26.57 -29.03
CA PHE A 61 -20.21 25.83 -30.31
C PHE A 61 -21.45 24.97 -30.58
N ASP A 62 -22.65 25.51 -30.36
CA ASP A 62 -23.96 24.84 -30.52
C ASP A 62 -24.19 23.61 -29.64
N GLN A 63 -23.34 23.41 -28.63
CA GLN A 63 -23.51 22.35 -27.62
C GLN A 63 -23.85 22.95 -26.25
N GLN A 64 -24.75 22.29 -25.53
CA GLN A 64 -25.12 22.68 -24.16
C GLN A 64 -24.14 22.06 -23.17
N TYR A 65 -23.64 22.89 -22.29
CA TYR A 65 -22.75 22.49 -21.17
C TYR A 65 -23.35 22.96 -19.85
N ASN A 66 -22.93 22.31 -18.74
CA ASN A 66 -23.41 22.62 -17.40
C ASN A 66 -22.26 22.87 -16.43
N PHE A 67 -22.34 23.90 -15.59
CA PHE A 67 -21.34 24.24 -14.58
C PHE A 67 -21.41 23.37 -13.29
N VAL A 68 -22.41 22.51 -13.15
CA VAL A 68 -22.60 21.65 -11.96
C VAL A 68 -21.34 20.87 -11.58
N PRO A 69 -20.60 20.20 -12.49
CA PRO A 69 -19.37 19.50 -12.14
C PRO A 69 -18.33 20.38 -11.45
N LEU A 70 -18.18 21.62 -11.90
CA LEU A 70 -17.23 22.57 -11.32
C LEU A 70 -17.63 22.98 -9.90
N ILE A 71 -18.89 23.29 -9.69
CA ILE A 71 -19.41 23.70 -8.37
C ILE A 71 -19.25 22.58 -7.36
N ILE A 72 -19.68 21.36 -7.72
CA ILE A 72 -19.62 20.21 -6.82
C ILE A 72 -18.15 19.80 -6.55
N GLY A 73 -17.28 19.85 -7.55
CA GLY A 73 -15.85 19.60 -7.40
C GLY A 73 -15.18 20.56 -6.40
N ILE A 74 -15.49 21.84 -6.47
CA ILE A 74 -15.00 22.85 -5.53
C ILE A 74 -15.59 22.62 -4.12
N LEU A 75 -16.89 22.35 -3.99
CA LEU A 75 -17.53 22.09 -2.70
C LEU A 75 -16.93 20.87 -2.01
N ALA A 76 -16.74 19.78 -2.73
CA ALA A 76 -16.10 18.57 -2.19
C ALA A 76 -14.67 18.86 -1.75
N ALA A 77 -13.90 19.61 -2.55
CA ALA A 77 -12.54 20.00 -2.19
C ALA A 77 -12.48 20.86 -0.93
N ILE A 78 -13.40 21.79 -0.74
CA ILE A 78 -13.54 22.60 0.47
C ILE A 78 -13.87 21.71 1.68
N LEU A 79 -14.83 20.79 1.55
CA LEU A 79 -15.20 19.87 2.63
C LEU A 79 -14.01 19.00 3.05
N ILE A 80 -13.23 18.48 2.10
CA ILE A 80 -12.03 17.71 2.37
C ILE A 80 -10.96 18.58 3.03
N GLY A 81 -10.77 19.81 2.55
CA GLY A 81 -9.88 20.78 3.18
C GLY A 81 -10.22 21.04 4.64
N LEU A 82 -11.52 21.19 4.96
CA LEU A 82 -12.01 21.33 6.33
C LEU A 82 -11.71 20.09 7.17
N LEU A 83 -11.92 18.87 6.61
CA LEU A 83 -11.56 17.62 7.30
C LEU A 83 -10.07 17.56 7.62
N ILE A 84 -9.20 17.89 6.65
CA ILE A 84 -7.74 17.94 6.86
C ILE A 84 -7.39 18.91 8.00
N LYS A 85 -7.96 20.11 7.99
CA LYS A 85 -7.69 21.15 8.97
C LYS A 85 -8.14 20.75 10.40
N TYR A 86 -9.40 20.33 10.54
CA TYR A 86 -9.98 20.05 11.87
C TYR A 86 -9.53 18.72 12.46
N GLN A 87 -9.31 17.71 11.63
CA GLN A 87 -8.87 16.39 12.10
C GLN A 87 -7.34 16.26 12.16
N LYS A 88 -6.59 17.30 11.78
CA LYS A 88 -5.11 17.32 11.73
C LYS A 88 -4.56 16.09 11.00
N ILE A 89 -5.09 15.84 9.80
CA ILE A 89 -4.70 14.68 9.00
C ILE A 89 -3.39 15.02 8.29
N ASP A 90 -2.31 14.31 8.65
CA ASP A 90 -1.01 14.46 7.99
C ASP A 90 -1.03 13.85 6.59
N ARG A 91 -1.65 12.66 6.47
CA ARG A 91 -1.86 11.94 5.22
C ARG A 91 -3.04 10.98 5.33
N PHE A 92 -3.64 10.67 4.20
CA PHE A 92 -4.64 9.61 4.11
C PHE A 92 -3.99 8.24 4.06
N HIS A 93 -4.66 7.24 4.65
CA HIS A 93 -4.23 5.86 4.68
C HIS A 93 -4.90 5.07 3.57
N GLY A 94 -4.17 4.16 2.95
CA GLY A 94 -4.64 3.37 1.82
C GLY A 94 -4.09 1.95 1.80
N PRO A 95 -4.14 1.26 0.63
CA PRO A 95 -3.70 -0.13 0.51
C PRO A 95 -2.26 -0.37 0.96
N ALA A 96 -1.34 0.55 0.70
CA ALA A 96 0.05 0.43 1.17
C ALA A 96 0.14 0.32 2.71
N ASP A 97 -0.71 1.05 3.46
CA ASP A 97 -0.76 0.95 4.92
C ASP A 97 -1.37 -0.39 5.37
N THR A 98 -2.29 -0.96 4.59
CA THR A 98 -2.88 -2.28 4.84
C THR A 98 -1.85 -3.39 4.61
N ILE A 99 -1.07 -3.29 3.52
CA ILE A 99 0.05 -4.20 3.22
C ILE A 99 1.06 -4.16 4.38
N TYR A 100 1.47 -2.97 4.78
CA TYR A 100 2.42 -2.80 5.87
C TYR A 100 1.91 -3.40 7.19
N ALA A 101 0.65 -3.13 7.56
CA ALA A 101 0.05 -3.69 8.77
C ALA A 101 -0.04 -5.22 8.75
N ALA A 102 -0.28 -5.83 7.59
CA ALA A 102 -0.31 -7.29 7.46
C ALA A 102 1.06 -7.94 7.70
N HIS A 103 2.16 -7.19 7.52
CA HIS A 103 3.52 -7.67 7.72
C HIS A 103 4.11 -7.29 9.09
N GLN A 104 3.46 -6.42 9.85
CA GLN A 104 3.87 -6.11 11.24
C GLN A 104 3.50 -7.23 12.20
N ILE A 105 4.21 -7.36 13.31
CA ILE A 105 3.90 -8.36 14.35
C ILE A 105 2.54 -8.09 15.00
N ASP A 106 2.25 -6.85 15.31
CA ASP A 106 1.00 -6.47 16.00
C ASP A 106 -0.15 -6.08 15.05
N GLY A 107 0.13 -5.94 13.76
CA GLY A 107 -0.86 -5.65 12.72
C GLY A 107 -1.73 -4.42 13.03
N GLN A 108 -1.14 -3.35 13.55
CA GLN A 108 -1.88 -2.20 14.02
C GLN A 108 -2.24 -1.27 12.86
N LEU A 109 -3.52 -1.24 12.51
CA LEU A 109 -4.11 -0.18 11.69
C LEU A 109 -4.75 0.87 12.60
N ASP A 110 -4.53 2.14 12.27
CA ASP A 110 -5.20 3.24 12.93
C ASP A 110 -6.66 3.31 12.45
N VAL A 111 -7.55 2.84 13.31
CA VAL A 111 -9.00 2.74 13.01
C VAL A 111 -9.58 4.11 12.64
N ARG A 112 -9.21 5.17 13.41
CA ARG A 112 -9.71 6.53 13.16
C ARG A 112 -9.27 7.05 11.79
N LYS A 113 -7.97 6.92 11.47
CA LYS A 113 -7.43 7.37 10.17
C LYS A 113 -8.00 6.55 9.02
N GLY A 114 -8.22 5.23 9.21
CA GLY A 114 -8.84 4.37 8.21
C GLY A 114 -10.26 4.80 7.86
N PHE A 115 -11.11 5.01 8.85
CA PHE A 115 -12.49 5.50 8.64
C PHE A 115 -12.52 6.89 8.01
N LEU A 116 -11.67 7.82 8.47
CA LEU A 116 -11.57 9.17 7.90
C LEU A 116 -11.10 9.13 6.45
N SER A 117 -10.16 8.27 6.10
CA SER A 117 -9.71 8.11 4.71
C SER A 117 -10.82 7.59 3.82
N THR A 118 -11.61 6.63 4.31
CA THR A 118 -12.77 6.09 3.59
C THR A 118 -13.84 7.16 3.38
N LEU A 119 -14.19 7.91 4.41
CA LEU A 119 -15.13 9.03 4.31
C LEU A 119 -14.66 10.12 3.33
N THR A 120 -13.38 10.48 3.40
CA THR A 120 -12.78 11.46 2.49
C THR A 120 -12.85 10.98 1.03
N SER A 121 -12.59 9.70 0.80
CA SER A 121 -12.73 9.12 -0.54
C SER A 121 -14.16 9.17 -1.07
N LEU A 122 -15.16 8.91 -0.20
CA LEU A 122 -16.57 9.04 -0.57
C LEU A 122 -16.90 10.47 -1.01
N ILE A 123 -16.43 11.47 -0.26
CA ILE A 123 -16.60 12.89 -0.62
C ILE A 123 -15.87 13.22 -1.92
N SER A 124 -14.64 12.71 -2.11
CA SER A 124 -13.87 12.93 -3.36
C SER A 124 -14.62 12.41 -4.58
N ILE A 125 -15.07 11.15 -4.52
CA ILE A 125 -15.78 10.51 -5.63
C ILE A 125 -17.11 11.21 -5.88
N GLY A 126 -17.84 11.53 -4.81
CA GLY A 126 -19.04 12.32 -4.86
C GLY A 126 -18.84 13.71 -5.46
N GLY A 127 -17.67 14.30 -5.29
CA GLY A 127 -17.26 15.55 -5.92
C GLY A 127 -16.80 15.42 -7.37
N GLY A 128 -16.88 14.24 -7.98
CA GLY A 128 -16.42 14.03 -9.37
C GLY A 128 -14.89 13.92 -9.50
N ALA A 129 -14.15 13.77 -8.40
CA ALA A 129 -12.72 13.53 -8.47
C ALA A 129 -12.39 12.28 -9.30
N SER A 130 -11.38 12.37 -10.14
CA SER A 130 -10.94 11.27 -11.02
C SER A 130 -10.17 10.21 -10.22
N VAL A 131 -10.84 9.52 -9.31
CA VAL A 131 -10.28 8.49 -8.42
C VAL A 131 -11.23 7.29 -8.28
N GLY A 132 -10.69 6.16 -7.79
CA GLY A 132 -11.43 4.92 -7.61
C GLY A 132 -11.90 4.66 -6.19
N ILE A 133 -12.83 3.71 -6.03
CA ILE A 133 -13.37 3.26 -4.74
C ILE A 133 -12.58 2.11 -4.13
N TYR A 134 -11.93 1.28 -4.93
CA TYR A 134 -11.40 -0.02 -4.48
C TYR A 134 -10.27 0.12 -3.46
N GLY A 135 -9.34 1.08 -3.66
CA GLY A 135 -8.26 1.33 -2.70
C GLY A 135 -8.77 1.68 -1.29
N PRO A 136 -9.64 2.68 -1.14
CA PRO A 136 -10.30 3.00 0.13
C PRO A 136 -11.09 1.85 0.73
N LEU A 137 -11.80 1.06 -0.07
CA LEU A 137 -12.55 -0.12 0.41
C LEU A 137 -11.63 -1.22 0.91
N VAL A 138 -10.52 -1.49 0.21
CA VAL A 138 -9.47 -2.42 0.66
C VAL A 138 -8.92 -2.00 2.02
N HIS A 139 -8.61 -0.71 2.16
CA HIS A 139 -8.11 -0.19 3.43
C HIS A 139 -9.17 -0.23 4.54
N PHE A 140 -10.42 0.10 4.21
CA PHE A 140 -11.55 -0.04 5.14
C PHE A 140 -11.72 -1.48 5.62
N GLY A 141 -11.75 -2.44 4.69
CA GLY A 141 -11.89 -3.87 5.01
C GLY A 141 -10.80 -4.35 5.95
N GLY A 142 -9.54 -4.04 5.65
CA GLY A 142 -8.40 -4.35 6.53
C GLY A 142 -8.50 -3.67 7.90
N THR A 143 -8.90 -2.39 7.94
CA THR A 143 -9.06 -1.60 9.18
C THR A 143 -10.18 -2.16 10.04
N PHE A 144 -11.34 -2.48 9.46
CA PHE A 144 -12.47 -3.05 10.17
C PHE A 144 -12.11 -4.44 10.75
N ALA A 145 -11.46 -5.27 9.96
CA ALA A 145 -10.99 -6.58 10.39
C ALA A 145 -9.98 -6.48 11.55
N ALA A 146 -9.03 -5.56 11.47
CA ALA A 146 -8.09 -5.27 12.56
C ALA A 146 -8.78 -4.72 13.82
N PHE A 147 -9.82 -3.91 13.65
CA PHE A 147 -10.66 -3.43 14.76
C PHE A 147 -11.40 -4.60 15.44
N MET A 148 -12.00 -5.50 14.68
CA MET A 148 -12.69 -6.69 15.21
C MET A 148 -11.73 -7.56 16.04
N ARG A 149 -10.52 -7.81 15.55
CA ARG A 149 -9.51 -8.61 16.27
C ARG A 149 -9.17 -8.05 17.66
N ARG A 150 -9.28 -6.74 17.88
CA ARG A 150 -8.98 -6.09 19.17
C ARG A 150 -10.06 -6.29 20.23
N GLN A 151 -11.24 -6.82 19.85
CA GLN A 151 -12.31 -7.02 20.80
C GLN A 151 -11.96 -8.15 21.78
N LYS A 152 -12.19 -7.93 23.07
CA LYS A 152 -11.80 -8.85 24.16
C LYS A 152 -12.45 -10.24 24.06
N PHE A 153 -13.60 -10.35 23.39
CA PHE A 153 -14.32 -11.61 23.23
C PHE A 153 -13.85 -12.43 22.04
N ILE A 154 -12.96 -11.89 21.21
CA ILE A 154 -12.42 -12.60 20.04
C ILE A 154 -11.11 -13.28 20.44
N PRO A 155 -10.94 -14.61 20.22
CA PRO A 155 -9.68 -15.30 20.45
C PRO A 155 -8.54 -14.68 19.61
N LYS A 156 -7.31 -14.91 20.05
CA LYS A 156 -6.12 -14.44 19.31
C LYS A 156 -6.01 -15.15 17.96
N ILE A 157 -6.44 -14.46 16.90
CA ILE A 157 -6.33 -14.90 15.51
C ILE A 157 -5.12 -14.19 14.89
N PRO A 158 -4.35 -14.82 13.97
CA PRO A 158 -3.29 -14.16 13.23
C PRO A 158 -3.80 -12.90 12.52
N HIS A 159 -3.11 -11.79 12.71
CA HIS A 159 -3.58 -10.48 12.23
C HIS A 159 -3.60 -10.36 10.70
N ASP A 160 -2.64 -10.99 10.04
CA ASP A 160 -2.54 -11.05 8.57
C ASP A 160 -3.76 -11.76 7.95
N ILE A 161 -4.20 -12.90 8.52
CA ILE A 161 -5.38 -13.64 8.06
C ILE A 161 -6.64 -12.78 8.20
N ILE A 162 -6.82 -12.10 9.33
CA ILE A 162 -7.98 -11.23 9.55
C ILE A 162 -7.96 -10.03 8.59
N ILE A 163 -6.82 -9.37 8.46
CA ILE A 163 -6.65 -8.24 7.51
C ILE A 163 -6.95 -8.72 6.09
N GLY A 164 -6.37 -9.87 5.68
CA GLY A 164 -6.64 -10.49 4.39
C GLY A 164 -8.11 -10.82 4.17
N SER A 165 -8.82 -11.30 5.21
CA SER A 165 -10.26 -11.57 5.14
C SER A 165 -11.06 -10.29 4.86
N GLY A 166 -10.75 -9.18 5.54
CA GLY A 166 -11.43 -7.91 5.31
C GLY A 166 -11.15 -7.33 3.90
N VAL A 167 -9.92 -7.48 3.42
CA VAL A 167 -9.53 -7.06 2.07
C VAL A 167 -10.22 -7.89 0.99
N ALA A 168 -10.22 -9.23 1.14
CA ALA A 168 -10.89 -10.12 0.20
C ALA A 168 -12.39 -9.81 0.10
N ALA A 169 -13.04 -9.56 1.23
CA ALA A 169 -14.44 -9.13 1.28
C ALA A 169 -14.68 -7.82 0.51
N ALA A 170 -13.78 -6.84 0.66
CA ALA A 170 -13.91 -5.55 -0.02
C ALA A 170 -13.83 -5.68 -1.55
N ILE A 171 -12.85 -6.44 -2.05
CA ILE A 171 -12.71 -6.71 -3.50
C ILE A 171 -13.89 -7.53 -4.02
N SER A 172 -14.24 -8.60 -3.30
CA SER A 172 -15.35 -9.48 -3.65
C SER A 172 -16.68 -8.74 -3.78
N ALA A 173 -17.03 -7.93 -2.78
CA ALA A 173 -18.27 -7.15 -2.79
C ALA A 173 -18.28 -6.05 -3.84
N ALA A 174 -17.12 -5.45 -4.13
CA ALA A 174 -17.01 -4.32 -5.04
C ALA A 174 -17.02 -4.73 -6.52
N PHE A 175 -16.48 -5.92 -6.85
CA PHE A 175 -16.42 -6.43 -8.22
C PHE A 175 -17.40 -7.57 -8.50
N GLY A 176 -18.03 -8.16 -7.48
CA GLY A 176 -18.76 -9.42 -7.64
C GLY A 176 -17.83 -10.58 -7.96
N ALA A 177 -16.58 -10.52 -7.51
CA ALA A 177 -15.49 -11.41 -7.92
C ALA A 177 -14.81 -12.05 -6.68
N PRO A 178 -15.41 -13.14 -6.12
CA PRO A 178 -14.92 -13.75 -4.89
C PRO A 178 -13.56 -14.43 -5.04
N LEU A 179 -13.25 -15.05 -6.17
CA LEU A 179 -11.95 -15.69 -6.38
C LEU A 179 -10.84 -14.64 -6.52
N ALA A 180 -11.09 -13.57 -7.28
CA ALA A 180 -10.17 -12.45 -7.39
C ALA A 180 -9.94 -11.78 -6.03
N GLY A 181 -10.97 -11.66 -5.19
CA GLY A 181 -10.84 -11.15 -3.83
C GLY A 181 -9.91 -11.99 -2.95
N ILE A 182 -10.03 -13.32 -3.00
CA ILE A 182 -9.14 -14.25 -2.29
C ILE A 182 -7.69 -14.09 -2.77
N LEU A 183 -7.49 -14.09 -4.09
CA LEU A 183 -6.15 -13.98 -4.67
C LEU A 183 -5.52 -12.61 -4.37
N PHE A 184 -6.28 -11.53 -4.47
CA PHE A 184 -5.79 -10.19 -4.14
C PHE A 184 -5.28 -10.11 -2.69
N ALA A 185 -5.99 -10.69 -1.74
CA ALA A 185 -5.55 -10.73 -0.36
C ALA A 185 -4.23 -11.49 -0.21
N HIS A 186 -4.07 -12.61 -0.91
CA HIS A 186 -2.84 -13.41 -0.86
C HIS A 186 -1.69 -12.83 -1.67
N GLU A 187 -1.94 -12.31 -2.86
CA GLU A 187 -0.91 -11.84 -3.80
C GLU A 187 -0.38 -10.45 -3.41
N VAL A 188 -1.28 -9.53 -3.01
CA VAL A 188 -0.92 -8.13 -2.77
C VAL A 188 -0.69 -7.84 -1.30
N ILE A 189 -1.59 -8.33 -0.43
CA ILE A 189 -1.64 -7.88 0.97
C ILE A 189 -0.75 -8.73 1.88
N ILE A 190 -0.99 -10.04 1.94
CA ILE A 190 -0.29 -10.92 2.89
C ILE A 190 0.94 -11.61 2.31
N ARG A 191 1.03 -11.70 0.99
CA ARG A 191 2.16 -12.23 0.19
C ARG A 191 2.61 -13.65 0.56
N HIS A 192 1.75 -14.42 1.18
CA HIS A 192 1.97 -15.84 1.46
C HIS A 192 0.66 -16.62 1.47
N PHE A 193 0.76 -17.94 1.33
CA PHE A 193 -0.37 -18.86 1.38
C PHE A 193 -0.25 -19.75 2.61
N SER A 194 -1.31 -19.80 3.42
CA SER A 194 -1.44 -20.77 4.49
C SER A 194 -2.80 -21.45 4.42
N LYS A 195 -2.89 -22.74 4.77
CA LYS A 195 -4.16 -23.50 4.69
C LYS A 195 -5.28 -22.86 5.50
N LYS A 196 -4.98 -22.37 6.71
CA LYS A 196 -5.95 -21.67 7.57
C LYS A 196 -6.33 -20.29 7.00
N GLY A 197 -5.35 -19.57 6.46
CA GLY A 197 -5.56 -18.26 5.84
C GLY A 197 -6.49 -18.34 4.65
N VAL A 198 -6.22 -19.26 3.71
CA VAL A 198 -7.05 -19.46 2.51
C VAL A 198 -8.51 -19.74 2.89
N ALA A 199 -8.75 -20.63 3.87
CA ALA A 199 -10.12 -20.97 4.28
C ALA A 199 -10.87 -19.77 4.89
N ALA A 200 -10.25 -19.02 5.79
CA ALA A 200 -10.88 -17.85 6.42
C ALA A 200 -11.13 -16.73 5.40
N ILE A 201 -10.16 -16.44 4.55
CA ILE A 201 -10.25 -15.42 3.51
C ILE A 201 -11.32 -15.79 2.48
N ALA A 202 -11.41 -17.08 2.09
CA ALA A 202 -12.46 -17.57 1.20
C ALA A 202 -13.85 -17.41 1.80
N LEU A 203 -14.03 -17.79 3.07
CA LEU A 203 -15.32 -17.62 3.75
C LEU A 203 -15.76 -16.16 3.81
N SER A 204 -14.83 -15.24 4.10
CA SER A 204 -15.11 -13.81 4.13
C SER A 204 -15.45 -13.28 2.74
N SER A 205 -14.70 -13.67 1.72
CA SER A 205 -14.91 -13.26 0.33
C SER A 205 -16.25 -13.74 -0.21
N VAL A 206 -16.57 -15.02 -0.03
CA VAL A 206 -17.82 -15.62 -0.52
C VAL A 206 -19.04 -15.04 0.20
N SER A 207 -18.97 -14.87 1.53
CA SER A 207 -20.08 -14.26 2.28
C SER A 207 -20.31 -12.79 1.87
N ALA A 208 -19.25 -12.06 1.55
CA ALA A 208 -19.34 -10.69 1.06
C ALA A 208 -19.99 -10.63 -0.34
N ASN A 209 -19.61 -11.53 -1.24
CA ASN A 209 -20.20 -11.64 -2.57
C ASN A 209 -21.67 -12.01 -2.51
N PHE A 210 -22.01 -13.01 -1.69
CA PHE A 210 -23.38 -13.46 -1.53
C PHE A 210 -24.30 -12.29 -1.13
N LEU A 211 -23.90 -11.50 -0.13
CA LEU A 211 -24.67 -10.34 0.29
C LEU A 211 -24.73 -9.25 -0.80
N ALA A 212 -23.64 -9.02 -1.55
CA ALA A 212 -23.60 -8.04 -2.63
C ALA A 212 -24.57 -8.40 -3.77
N VAL A 213 -24.64 -9.69 -4.12
CA VAL A 213 -25.58 -10.21 -5.13
C VAL A 213 -27.04 -10.08 -4.67
N GLU A 214 -27.34 -10.46 -3.43
CA GLU A 214 -28.69 -10.36 -2.86
C GLU A 214 -29.19 -8.91 -2.78
N LEU A 215 -28.31 -7.97 -2.55
CA LEU A 215 -28.64 -6.53 -2.56
C LEU A 215 -28.78 -5.96 -3.98
N GLY A 216 -28.54 -6.75 -5.02
CA GLY A 216 -28.70 -6.35 -6.43
C GLY A 216 -27.72 -5.27 -6.90
N MET A 217 -26.59 -5.11 -6.23
CA MET A 217 -25.64 -4.01 -6.46
C MET A 217 -24.30 -4.46 -7.05
N VAL A 218 -24.25 -5.67 -7.63
CA VAL A 218 -23.03 -6.13 -8.34
C VAL A 218 -22.85 -5.34 -9.63
N THR A 219 -21.74 -4.64 -9.76
CA THR A 219 -21.59 -3.54 -10.72
C THR A 219 -21.10 -3.96 -12.10
N TYR A 220 -20.54 -5.15 -12.30
CA TYR A 220 -19.93 -5.56 -13.57
C TYR A 220 -20.05 -7.05 -13.93
N PRO A 221 -21.13 -7.51 -14.52
CA PRO A 221 -20.99 -8.58 -15.48
C PRO A 221 -20.70 -7.94 -16.85
N LEU A 222 -19.42 -7.92 -17.26
CA LEU A 222 -19.05 -7.73 -18.66
C LEU A 222 -19.41 -9.03 -19.40
N ARG A 223 -20.72 -9.33 -19.52
CA ARG A 223 -21.15 -10.52 -20.22
C ARG A 223 -21.09 -10.23 -21.72
N PHE A 224 -20.12 -10.85 -22.36
CA PHE A 224 -20.03 -10.88 -23.81
C PHE A 224 -20.69 -12.15 -24.34
N GLU A 225 -21.35 -12.08 -25.48
CA GLU A 225 -21.72 -13.27 -26.22
C GLU A 225 -20.44 -14.03 -26.58
N GLU A 226 -20.45 -15.36 -26.45
CA GLU A 226 -19.31 -16.20 -26.81
C GLU A 226 -19.13 -16.13 -28.33
N ASN A 227 -18.41 -15.15 -28.80
CA ASN A 227 -17.99 -15.10 -30.19
C ASN A 227 -16.76 -16.00 -30.37
N ASN A 228 -16.85 -16.91 -31.34
CA ASN A 228 -15.73 -17.73 -31.77
C ASN A 228 -14.70 -16.82 -32.47
N PHE A 229 -13.70 -16.34 -31.71
CA PHE A 229 -12.56 -15.65 -32.28
C PHE A 229 -11.37 -16.60 -32.38
N GLU A 230 -10.62 -16.48 -33.47
CA GLU A 230 -9.40 -17.24 -33.66
C GLU A 230 -8.28 -16.64 -32.80
N LEU A 231 -7.94 -17.35 -31.73
CA LEU A 231 -6.88 -16.94 -30.77
C LEU A 231 -5.56 -16.57 -31.48
N ILE A 232 -5.20 -17.31 -32.54
CA ILE A 232 -3.93 -17.11 -33.26
C ILE A 232 -3.87 -15.75 -33.94
N ASN A 233 -4.96 -15.26 -34.50
CA ASN A 233 -5.02 -13.99 -35.22
C ASN A 233 -4.93 -12.78 -34.28
N SER A 234 -5.28 -12.95 -33.00
CA SER A 234 -5.18 -11.89 -32.00
C SER A 234 -3.78 -11.72 -31.40
N ILE A 235 -2.88 -12.71 -31.52
CA ILE A 235 -1.56 -12.70 -30.84
C ILE A 235 -0.71 -11.46 -31.18
N PRO A 236 -0.56 -11.01 -32.44
CA PRO A 236 0.24 -9.82 -32.73
C PRO A 236 -0.28 -8.57 -32.02
N GLY A 237 -1.60 -8.33 -32.03
CA GLY A 237 -2.24 -7.24 -31.33
C GLY A 237 -2.03 -7.32 -29.82
N LEU A 238 -2.13 -8.50 -29.23
CA LEU A 238 -1.92 -8.72 -27.79
C LEU A 238 -0.49 -8.43 -27.33
N ILE A 239 0.51 -8.76 -28.14
CA ILE A 239 1.91 -8.41 -27.86
C ILE A 239 2.07 -6.89 -27.85
N VAL A 240 1.53 -6.20 -28.85
CA VAL A 240 1.56 -4.73 -28.93
C VAL A 240 0.84 -4.11 -27.75
N ILE A 241 -0.34 -4.64 -27.37
CA ILE A 241 -1.08 -4.20 -26.17
C ILE A 241 -0.21 -4.34 -24.91
N GLY A 242 0.46 -5.47 -24.73
CA GLY A 242 1.34 -5.70 -23.57
C GLY A 242 2.45 -4.65 -23.47
N ILE A 243 3.09 -4.33 -24.60
CA ILE A 243 4.17 -3.34 -24.66
C ILE A 243 3.64 -1.91 -24.39
N ILE A 244 2.58 -1.50 -25.10
CA ILE A 244 2.02 -0.15 -24.95
C ILE A 244 1.38 0.04 -23.57
N SER A 245 0.71 -1.00 -23.05
CA SER A 245 0.19 -1.00 -21.66
C SER A 245 1.29 -0.81 -20.63
N ALA A 246 2.49 -1.37 -20.86
CA ALA A 246 3.63 -1.14 -19.97
C ALA A 246 4.05 0.34 -19.94
N PHE A 247 4.13 1.00 -21.11
CA PHE A 247 4.42 2.44 -21.15
C PHE A 247 3.32 3.27 -20.51
N ALA A 248 2.05 2.93 -20.72
CA ALA A 248 0.91 3.60 -20.09
C ALA A 248 0.95 3.43 -18.55
N ALA A 249 1.22 2.23 -18.06
CA ALA A 249 1.36 1.94 -16.63
C ALA A 249 2.54 2.69 -16.00
N LEU A 250 3.71 2.69 -16.65
CA LEU A 250 4.89 3.44 -16.22
C LEU A 250 4.63 4.94 -16.16
N PHE A 251 3.99 5.50 -17.18
CA PHE A 251 3.63 6.91 -17.22
C PHE A 251 2.65 7.25 -16.09
N PHE A 252 1.64 6.42 -15.87
CA PHE A 252 0.67 6.59 -14.80
C PHE A 252 1.32 6.53 -13.42
N MET A 253 2.10 5.49 -13.11
CA MET A 253 2.77 5.34 -11.82
C MET A 253 3.76 6.49 -11.53
N LYS A 254 4.56 6.88 -12.54
CA LYS A 254 5.49 8.01 -12.40
C LYS A 254 4.75 9.33 -12.20
N SER A 255 3.63 9.55 -12.90
CA SER A 255 2.80 10.75 -12.74
C SER A 255 2.19 10.86 -11.35
N LEU A 256 1.74 9.73 -10.77
CA LEU A 256 1.24 9.66 -9.39
C LEU A 256 2.32 10.06 -8.38
N LEU A 257 3.54 9.53 -8.51
CA LEU A 257 4.65 9.87 -7.62
C LEU A 257 5.08 11.33 -7.79
N TYR A 258 5.20 11.79 -9.04
CA TYR A 258 5.62 13.16 -9.36
C TYR A 258 4.62 14.19 -8.84
N SER A 259 3.32 13.92 -8.93
CA SER A 259 2.27 14.82 -8.42
C SER A 259 2.39 15.01 -6.90
N GLY A 260 2.74 13.98 -6.15
CA GLY A 260 3.04 14.08 -4.71
C GLY A 260 4.24 14.98 -4.43
N VAL A 261 5.32 14.83 -5.20
CA VAL A 261 6.51 15.68 -5.10
C VAL A 261 6.18 17.14 -5.48
N LEU A 262 5.40 17.33 -6.54
CA LEU A 262 4.96 18.67 -6.95
C LEU A 262 4.13 19.35 -5.86
N SER A 263 3.17 18.63 -5.30
CA SER A 263 2.35 19.12 -4.18
C SER A 263 3.20 19.52 -2.96
N SER A 264 4.27 18.79 -2.65
CA SER A 264 5.15 19.12 -1.53
C SER A 264 5.97 20.40 -1.75
N LYS A 265 6.32 20.71 -3.01
CA LYS A 265 7.07 21.93 -3.38
C LYS A 265 6.21 23.19 -3.38
N ILE A 266 4.88 23.07 -3.52
CA ILE A 266 3.99 24.20 -3.50
C ILE A 266 3.73 24.63 -2.05
N ASN A 267 4.15 25.85 -1.72
CA ASN A 267 4.04 26.42 -0.36
C ASN A 267 2.62 26.97 -0.09
N ILE A 268 1.63 26.07 -0.14
CA ILE A 268 0.23 26.33 0.22
C ILE A 268 -0.13 25.40 1.38
N ALA A 269 -0.88 25.90 2.35
CA ALA A 269 -1.33 25.09 3.48
C ALA A 269 -2.10 23.83 3.01
N ALA A 270 -1.84 22.68 3.62
CA ALA A 270 -2.34 21.37 3.18
C ALA A 270 -3.86 21.33 2.94
N HIS A 271 -4.63 22.06 3.72
CA HIS A 271 -6.09 22.10 3.62
C HIS A 271 -6.64 22.90 2.41
N TYR A 272 -5.81 23.70 1.72
CA TYR A 272 -6.21 24.35 0.48
C TYR A 272 -5.81 23.57 -0.78
N LYS A 273 -4.86 22.63 -0.68
CA LYS A 273 -4.36 21.87 -1.82
C LYS A 273 -5.44 21.10 -2.58
N PRO A 274 -6.48 20.50 -1.94
CA PRO A 274 -7.56 19.79 -2.64
C PRO A 274 -8.36 20.66 -3.62
N ILE A 275 -8.35 21.98 -3.45
CA ILE A 275 -9.08 22.90 -4.34
C ILE A 275 -8.54 22.86 -5.78
N ILE A 276 -7.22 22.66 -5.93
CA ILE A 276 -6.59 22.61 -7.26
C ILE A 276 -7.17 21.47 -8.12
N PRO A 277 -7.11 20.19 -7.71
CA PRO A 277 -7.73 19.11 -8.48
C PRO A 277 -9.26 19.17 -8.50
N GLY A 278 -9.92 19.78 -7.50
CA GLY A 278 -11.36 20.00 -7.52
C GLY A 278 -11.78 20.89 -8.69
N ILE A 279 -11.07 21.99 -8.91
CA ILE A 279 -11.27 22.87 -10.06
C ILE A 279 -10.93 22.14 -11.38
N LEU A 280 -9.80 21.43 -11.44
CA LEU A 280 -9.39 20.71 -12.65
C LEU A 280 -10.42 19.63 -13.03
N CYS A 281 -10.83 18.78 -12.10
CA CYS A 281 -11.85 17.76 -12.35
C CYS A 281 -13.18 18.41 -12.77
N GLY A 282 -13.57 19.51 -12.12
CA GLY A 282 -14.78 20.25 -12.47
C GLY A 282 -14.73 20.81 -13.90
N LEU A 283 -13.64 21.46 -14.28
CA LEU A 283 -13.45 22.01 -15.63
C LEU A 283 -13.46 20.91 -16.69
N PHE A 284 -12.66 19.85 -16.50
CA PHE A 284 -12.67 18.72 -17.44
C PHE A 284 -14.02 17.96 -17.41
N GLY A 285 -14.71 17.93 -16.27
CA GLY A 285 -16.04 17.34 -16.14
C GLY A 285 -17.11 18.04 -16.98
N ILE A 286 -16.98 19.34 -17.24
CA ILE A 286 -17.86 20.09 -18.12
C ILE A 286 -17.74 19.60 -19.58
N PHE A 287 -16.50 19.44 -20.08
CA PHE A 287 -16.23 19.12 -21.48
C PHE A 287 -16.08 17.62 -21.76
N LEU A 288 -15.55 16.89 -20.80
CA LEU A 288 -15.21 15.45 -20.91
C LEU A 288 -15.74 14.68 -19.68
N PRO A 289 -17.05 14.56 -19.47
CA PRO A 289 -17.61 13.94 -18.28
C PRO A 289 -17.19 12.47 -18.08
N ILE A 290 -16.72 11.81 -19.13
CA ILE A 290 -16.23 10.42 -19.12
C ILE A 290 -14.96 10.22 -18.26
N VAL A 291 -14.14 11.28 -18.05
CA VAL A 291 -12.85 11.18 -17.32
C VAL A 291 -12.99 11.42 -15.83
N ILE A 292 -14.11 11.98 -15.36
CA ILE A 292 -14.36 12.23 -13.94
C ILE A 292 -14.93 10.98 -13.22
N GLY A 293 -14.88 10.99 -11.89
CA GLY A 293 -15.37 9.88 -11.06
C GLY A 293 -14.67 8.55 -11.37
N LEU A 294 -15.41 7.47 -11.28
CA LEU A 294 -14.89 6.10 -11.45
C LEU A 294 -14.47 5.77 -12.88
N GLY A 295 -15.06 6.43 -13.88
CA GLY A 295 -14.80 6.15 -15.29
C GLY A 295 -15.45 4.87 -15.81
N SER A 296 -16.37 4.26 -15.07
CA SER A 296 -17.03 2.99 -15.47
C SER A 296 -17.77 3.05 -16.80
N SER A 297 -18.47 4.17 -17.05
CA SER A 297 -19.13 4.41 -18.35
C SER A 297 -18.15 4.51 -19.51
N GLY A 298 -16.94 5.04 -19.26
CA GLY A 298 -15.87 5.08 -20.23
C GLY A 298 -15.31 3.70 -20.54
N ILE A 299 -15.06 2.89 -19.51
CA ILE A 299 -14.61 1.51 -19.70
C ILE A 299 -15.61 0.74 -20.56
N MET A 300 -16.93 0.84 -20.26
CA MET A 300 -17.95 0.19 -21.07
C MET A 300 -17.92 0.70 -22.51
N SER A 301 -17.83 2.01 -22.72
CA SER A 301 -17.75 2.59 -24.07
C SER A 301 -16.54 2.06 -24.85
N PHE A 302 -15.38 1.92 -24.22
CA PHE A 302 -14.17 1.41 -24.89
C PHE A 302 -14.24 -0.09 -25.25
N ILE A 303 -15.06 -0.85 -24.54
CA ILE A 303 -15.25 -2.26 -24.76
C ILE A 303 -16.31 -2.52 -25.83
N THR A 304 -17.36 -1.69 -25.93
CA THR A 304 -18.56 -1.95 -26.74
C THR A 304 -18.72 -1.05 -27.94
N LEU A 305 -18.05 0.10 -27.96
CA LEU A 305 -18.21 1.12 -29.00
C LEU A 305 -16.88 1.47 -29.63
N GLU A 306 -16.88 1.65 -30.94
CA GLU A 306 -15.73 2.22 -31.64
C GLU A 306 -15.57 3.69 -31.27
N ASN A 307 -14.38 4.06 -30.82
CA ASN A 307 -14.01 5.42 -30.50
C ASN A 307 -12.82 5.84 -31.36
N SER A 308 -12.77 7.08 -31.80
CA SER A 308 -11.65 7.54 -32.62
C SER A 308 -10.31 7.49 -31.87
N PHE A 309 -9.23 7.21 -32.56
CA PHE A 309 -7.87 7.14 -32.01
C PHE A 309 -7.50 8.41 -31.20
N LEU A 310 -7.76 9.60 -31.76
CA LEU A 310 -7.44 10.87 -31.13
C LEU A 310 -8.24 11.08 -29.83
N PHE A 311 -9.51 10.71 -29.81
CA PHE A 311 -10.37 10.79 -28.63
C PHE A 311 -9.85 9.89 -27.50
N LEU A 312 -9.51 8.65 -27.81
CA LEU A 312 -8.94 7.70 -26.84
C LEU A 312 -7.61 8.18 -26.26
N LEU A 313 -6.73 8.75 -27.12
CA LEU A 313 -5.45 9.29 -26.69
C LEU A 313 -5.62 10.49 -25.74
N ILE A 314 -6.51 11.43 -26.08
CA ILE A 314 -6.80 12.59 -25.24
C ILE A 314 -7.36 12.16 -23.88
N ILE A 315 -8.35 11.27 -23.87
CA ILE A 315 -8.99 10.78 -22.65
C ILE A 315 -8.00 10.05 -21.75
N LEU A 316 -7.12 9.22 -22.33
CA LEU A 316 -6.07 8.51 -21.60
C LEU A 316 -5.14 9.47 -20.87
N ILE A 317 -4.63 10.49 -21.58
CA ILE A 317 -3.71 11.49 -21.02
C ILE A 317 -4.42 12.31 -19.94
N VAL A 318 -5.64 12.80 -20.22
CA VAL A 318 -6.43 13.59 -19.27
C VAL A 318 -6.73 12.78 -18.01
N LYS A 319 -7.12 11.49 -18.14
CA LYS A 319 -7.38 10.62 -16.98
C LYS A 319 -6.15 10.47 -16.10
N ILE A 320 -4.98 10.25 -16.69
CA ILE A 320 -3.71 10.14 -15.95
C ILE A 320 -3.41 11.44 -15.18
N ILE A 321 -3.52 12.59 -15.84
CA ILE A 321 -3.24 13.91 -15.24
C ILE A 321 -4.22 14.18 -14.08
N LEU A 322 -5.52 13.99 -14.30
CA LEU A 322 -6.54 14.27 -13.29
C LEU A 322 -6.38 13.35 -12.08
N THR A 323 -6.19 12.03 -12.30
CA THR A 323 -6.00 11.08 -11.20
C THR A 323 -4.75 11.41 -10.39
N SER A 324 -3.65 11.69 -11.08
CA SER A 324 -2.39 12.04 -10.41
C SER A 324 -2.52 13.34 -9.61
N SER A 325 -3.19 14.34 -10.17
CA SER A 325 -3.48 15.59 -9.47
C SER A 325 -4.35 15.36 -8.23
N CYS A 326 -5.42 14.57 -8.35
CA CYS A 326 -6.29 14.24 -7.21
C CYS A 326 -5.50 13.61 -6.06
N ILE A 327 -4.75 12.53 -6.34
CA ILE A 327 -3.99 11.80 -5.32
C ILE A 327 -2.89 12.67 -4.71
N GLY A 328 -2.15 13.41 -5.55
CA GLY A 328 -1.02 14.23 -5.09
C GLY A 328 -1.43 15.44 -4.27
N PHE A 329 -2.59 16.02 -4.54
CA PHE A 329 -3.06 17.25 -3.88
C PHE A 329 -4.17 17.01 -2.83
N GLY A 330 -4.50 15.75 -2.52
CA GLY A 330 -5.31 15.41 -1.36
C GLY A 330 -6.80 15.18 -1.62
N LEU A 331 -7.27 15.09 -2.88
CA LEU A 331 -8.54 14.45 -3.19
C LEU A 331 -8.35 12.94 -3.16
N PHE A 332 -8.46 12.36 -1.97
CA PHE A 332 -8.10 10.97 -1.72
C PHE A 332 -9.06 9.98 -2.36
N GLY A 333 -8.51 8.91 -2.94
CA GLY A 333 -9.24 7.79 -3.52
C GLY A 333 -8.30 6.68 -4.00
N GLY A 334 -8.87 5.64 -4.63
CA GLY A 334 -8.11 4.52 -5.17
C GLY A 334 -7.55 4.80 -6.57
N ILE A 335 -6.46 4.14 -6.90
CA ILE A 335 -5.83 4.21 -8.24
C ILE A 335 -6.27 3.06 -9.15
N PHE A 336 -6.98 2.05 -8.62
CA PHE A 336 -7.33 0.84 -9.36
C PHE A 336 -8.34 1.10 -10.49
N SER A 337 -9.48 1.77 -10.19
CA SER A 337 -10.44 2.13 -11.26
C SER A 337 -9.79 3.00 -12.36
N PRO A 338 -9.00 4.04 -12.04
CA PRO A 338 -8.25 4.76 -13.06
C PRO A 338 -7.27 3.89 -13.86
N ALA A 339 -6.61 2.90 -13.24
CA ALA A 339 -5.73 1.98 -13.95
C ALA A 339 -6.51 1.09 -14.93
N LEU A 340 -7.68 0.56 -14.51
CA LEU A 340 -8.59 -0.16 -15.40
C LEU A 340 -9.01 0.70 -16.60
N PHE A 341 -9.37 1.96 -16.35
CA PHE A 341 -9.76 2.90 -17.39
C PHE A 341 -8.64 3.18 -18.39
N VAL A 342 -7.45 3.49 -17.89
CA VAL A 342 -6.26 3.74 -18.72
C VAL A 342 -5.93 2.51 -19.56
N GLY A 343 -6.01 1.32 -18.98
CA GLY A 343 -5.76 0.07 -19.68
C GLY A 343 -6.80 -0.23 -20.76
N ALA A 344 -8.10 -0.06 -20.45
CA ALA A 344 -9.18 -0.26 -21.43
C ALA A 344 -9.04 0.70 -22.61
N ALA A 345 -8.76 2.00 -22.34
CA ALA A 345 -8.51 2.99 -23.37
C ALA A 345 -7.27 2.64 -24.23
N THR A 346 -6.21 2.09 -23.59
CA THR A 346 -5.00 1.64 -24.30
C THR A 346 -5.31 0.47 -25.24
N GLY A 347 -6.08 -0.52 -24.79
CA GLY A 347 -6.48 -1.67 -25.62
C GLY A 347 -7.36 -1.22 -26.81
N ALA A 348 -8.35 -0.36 -26.54
CA ALA A 348 -9.21 0.22 -27.60
C ALA A 348 -8.41 1.09 -28.58
N LEU A 349 -7.36 1.78 -28.12
CA LEU A 349 -6.47 2.57 -28.97
C LEU A 349 -5.68 1.68 -29.94
N ILE A 350 -5.22 0.54 -29.50
CA ILE A 350 -4.50 -0.41 -30.37
C ILE A 350 -5.44 -1.05 -31.38
N TYR A 351 -6.72 -1.27 -31.05
CA TYR A 351 -7.73 -1.70 -32.01
C TYR A 351 -7.83 -0.77 -33.24
N ASN A 352 -7.65 0.55 -33.05
CA ASN A 352 -7.66 1.52 -34.15
C ASN A 352 -6.38 1.50 -35.03
N VAL A 353 -5.39 0.66 -34.72
CA VAL A 353 -4.18 0.56 -35.54
C VAL A 353 -4.47 -0.34 -36.74
N PRO A 354 -4.27 0.12 -38.01
CA PRO A 354 -4.48 -0.71 -39.20
C PRO A 354 -3.77 -2.05 -39.08
N PHE A 355 -4.41 -3.11 -39.61
CA PHE A 355 -3.96 -4.50 -39.58
C PHE A 355 -3.97 -5.21 -38.22
N LEU A 356 -4.26 -4.51 -37.11
CA LEU A 356 -4.37 -5.14 -35.79
C LEU A 356 -5.82 -5.29 -35.32
N GLY A 357 -6.74 -4.45 -35.79
CA GLY A 357 -8.12 -4.36 -35.34
C GLY A 357 -9.17 -4.45 -36.47
N ASP A 358 -9.02 -5.38 -37.43
CA ASP A 358 -9.95 -5.48 -38.56
C ASP A 358 -11.28 -6.21 -38.23
N ASP A 359 -11.38 -6.87 -37.06
CA ASP A 359 -12.59 -7.59 -36.60
C ASP A 359 -13.16 -6.93 -35.33
N LEU A 360 -14.45 -6.54 -35.38
CA LEU A 360 -15.17 -5.94 -34.24
C LEU A 360 -15.11 -6.77 -32.95
N ASN A 361 -15.00 -8.08 -33.08
CA ASN A 361 -14.84 -8.98 -31.93
C ASN A 361 -13.53 -8.74 -31.18
N LEU A 362 -12.49 -8.20 -31.87
CA LEU A 362 -11.20 -7.90 -31.24
C LEU A 362 -11.24 -6.66 -30.36
N LEU A 363 -12.19 -5.73 -30.54
CA LEU A 363 -12.29 -4.50 -29.73
C LEU A 363 -12.44 -4.83 -28.24
N SER A 364 -13.41 -5.69 -27.91
CA SER A 364 -13.66 -6.08 -26.51
C SER A 364 -12.47 -6.85 -25.92
N ILE A 365 -11.86 -7.73 -26.71
CA ILE A 365 -10.69 -8.51 -26.31
C ILE A 365 -9.51 -7.59 -26.00
N PHE A 366 -9.23 -6.64 -26.89
CA PHE A 366 -8.11 -5.71 -26.76
C PHE A 366 -8.31 -4.76 -25.58
N ALA A 367 -9.53 -4.21 -25.43
CA ALA A 367 -9.87 -3.32 -24.34
C ALA A 367 -9.78 -4.03 -22.97
N VAL A 368 -10.33 -5.26 -22.85
CA VAL A 368 -10.26 -6.06 -21.61
C VAL A 368 -8.83 -6.49 -21.31
N SER A 369 -8.06 -6.89 -22.32
CA SER A 369 -6.67 -7.29 -22.16
C SER A 369 -5.78 -6.11 -21.70
N GLY A 370 -5.96 -4.93 -22.31
CA GLY A 370 -5.28 -3.71 -21.88
C GLY A 370 -5.68 -3.28 -20.46
N MET A 371 -6.98 -3.37 -20.14
CA MET A 371 -7.51 -3.12 -18.80
C MET A 371 -6.82 -3.97 -17.74
N ALA A 372 -6.68 -5.26 -17.98
CA ALA A 372 -6.03 -6.19 -17.09
C ALA A 372 -4.51 -5.96 -17.00
N ALA A 373 -3.85 -5.70 -18.14
CA ALA A 373 -2.40 -5.50 -18.21
C ALA A 373 -1.94 -4.27 -17.42
N VAL A 374 -2.57 -3.10 -17.63
CA VAL A 374 -2.22 -1.87 -16.90
C VAL A 374 -2.53 -2.01 -15.42
N SER A 375 -3.73 -2.51 -15.07
CA SER A 375 -4.13 -2.60 -13.67
C SER A 375 -3.28 -3.59 -12.88
N SER A 376 -2.91 -4.74 -13.48
CA SER A 376 -2.04 -5.73 -12.85
C SER A 376 -0.66 -5.16 -12.51
N SER A 377 -0.07 -4.41 -13.43
CA SER A 377 1.26 -3.81 -13.23
C SER A 377 1.25 -2.67 -12.20
N VAL A 378 0.22 -1.83 -12.23
CA VAL A 378 0.09 -0.72 -11.25
C VAL A 378 -0.05 -1.23 -9.82
N ILE A 379 -0.79 -2.35 -9.64
CA ILE A 379 -1.10 -2.91 -8.32
C ILE A 379 -0.10 -3.97 -7.89
N GLY A 380 0.54 -4.64 -8.85
CA GLY A 380 1.41 -5.79 -8.60
C GLY A 380 0.63 -7.09 -8.37
N ALA A 381 -0.45 -7.31 -9.16
CA ALA A 381 -1.37 -8.42 -8.98
C ALA A 381 -1.70 -9.13 -10.32
N PRO A 382 -0.74 -9.76 -10.99
CA PRO A 382 -0.98 -10.42 -12.27
C PRO A 382 -1.95 -11.61 -12.18
N ILE A 383 -1.85 -12.47 -11.17
CA ILE A 383 -2.73 -13.63 -11.01
C ILE A 383 -4.16 -13.16 -10.70
N THR A 384 -4.29 -12.20 -9.79
CA THR A 384 -5.59 -11.58 -9.47
C THR A 384 -6.24 -10.97 -10.70
N ALA A 385 -5.48 -10.28 -11.55
CA ALA A 385 -6.01 -9.65 -12.76
C ALA A 385 -6.55 -10.67 -13.77
N ILE A 386 -5.87 -11.81 -13.96
CA ILE A 386 -6.34 -12.91 -14.80
C ILE A 386 -7.68 -13.45 -14.28
N ILE A 387 -7.76 -13.74 -13.00
CA ILE A 387 -9.00 -14.28 -12.39
C ILE A 387 -10.10 -13.22 -12.35
N LEU A 388 -9.75 -11.95 -12.17
CA LEU A 388 -10.72 -10.85 -12.25
C LEU A 388 -11.33 -10.76 -13.66
N VAL A 389 -10.54 -10.90 -14.72
CA VAL A 389 -11.06 -10.98 -16.10
C VAL A 389 -12.01 -12.15 -16.23
N LEU A 390 -11.65 -13.34 -15.72
CA LEU A 390 -12.50 -14.53 -15.75
C LEU A 390 -13.87 -14.27 -15.07
N GLU A 391 -13.86 -13.71 -13.85
CA GLU A 391 -15.08 -13.48 -13.09
C GLU A 391 -15.93 -12.34 -13.66
N LEU A 392 -15.30 -11.28 -14.19
CA LEU A 392 -16.02 -10.16 -14.79
C LEU A 392 -16.65 -10.51 -16.13
N THR A 393 -15.96 -11.30 -16.97
CA THR A 393 -16.43 -11.63 -18.33
C THR A 393 -17.24 -12.93 -18.35
N GLY A 394 -17.06 -13.81 -17.37
CA GLY A 394 -17.60 -15.17 -17.35
C GLY A 394 -16.99 -16.07 -18.44
N SER A 395 -15.95 -15.63 -19.14
CA SER A 395 -15.34 -16.33 -20.27
C SER A 395 -13.89 -16.72 -19.99
N TYR A 396 -13.63 -18.01 -20.08
CA TYR A 396 -12.27 -18.57 -19.97
C TYR A 396 -11.34 -18.06 -21.08
N ASN A 397 -11.89 -17.86 -22.29
CA ASN A 397 -11.13 -17.38 -23.43
C ASN A 397 -10.56 -15.99 -23.21
N TYR A 398 -11.34 -15.05 -22.65
CA TYR A 398 -10.85 -13.71 -22.30
C TYR A 398 -9.72 -13.75 -21.26
N ALA A 399 -9.83 -14.64 -20.28
CA ALA A 399 -8.80 -14.79 -19.25
C ALA A 399 -7.49 -15.31 -19.84
N ILE A 400 -7.53 -16.32 -20.71
CA ILE A 400 -6.34 -16.85 -21.38
C ILE A 400 -5.66 -15.78 -22.25
N VAL A 401 -6.45 -15.09 -23.07
CA VAL A 401 -5.94 -14.07 -23.97
C VAL A 401 -5.29 -12.92 -23.21
N ALA A 402 -5.86 -12.52 -22.08
CA ALA A 402 -5.30 -11.47 -21.23
C ALA A 402 -3.98 -11.87 -20.56
N MET A 403 -3.66 -13.17 -20.42
CA MET A 403 -2.40 -13.61 -19.79
C MET A 403 -1.17 -13.07 -20.54
N LEU A 404 -1.21 -13.04 -21.87
CA LEU A 404 -0.07 -12.62 -22.68
C LEU A 404 0.28 -11.12 -22.45
N PRO A 405 -0.64 -10.16 -22.67
CA PRO A 405 -0.36 -8.75 -22.39
C PRO A 405 -0.11 -8.47 -20.91
N ILE A 406 -0.74 -9.17 -19.97
CA ILE A 406 -0.44 -9.08 -18.54
C ILE A 406 1.03 -9.45 -18.29
N GLY A 407 1.49 -10.59 -18.81
CA GLY A 407 2.86 -11.06 -18.64
C GLY A 407 3.89 -10.08 -19.19
N ILE A 408 3.70 -9.62 -20.44
CA ILE A 408 4.60 -8.67 -21.11
C ILE A 408 4.63 -7.33 -20.33
N CYS A 409 3.46 -6.80 -19.99
CA CYS A 409 3.34 -5.52 -19.27
C CYS A 409 4.04 -5.59 -17.92
N ASN A 410 3.77 -6.63 -17.12
CA ASN A 410 4.40 -6.79 -15.81
C ASN A 410 5.91 -6.96 -15.90
N LEU A 411 6.42 -7.72 -16.89
CA LEU A 411 7.86 -7.90 -17.07
C LEU A 411 8.55 -6.56 -17.37
N ILE A 412 8.03 -5.78 -18.31
CA ILE A 412 8.60 -4.49 -18.70
C ILE A 412 8.53 -3.50 -17.54
N THR A 413 7.40 -3.44 -16.83
CA THR A 413 7.24 -2.53 -15.69
C THR A 413 8.12 -2.95 -14.52
N TYR A 414 8.28 -4.24 -14.25
CA TYR A 414 9.19 -4.73 -13.22
C TYR A 414 10.64 -4.35 -13.50
N LEU A 415 11.12 -4.52 -14.72
CA LEU A 415 12.49 -4.14 -15.12
C LEU A 415 12.74 -2.62 -15.08
N SER A 416 11.68 -1.81 -15.31
CA SER A 416 11.83 -0.35 -15.46
C SER A 416 11.48 0.43 -14.20
N PHE A 417 10.58 -0.07 -13.36
CA PHE A 417 10.06 0.59 -12.16
C PHE A 417 10.35 -0.20 -10.88
N GLY A 418 10.62 -1.49 -11.02
CA GLY A 418 10.98 -2.44 -9.98
C GLY A 418 9.79 -3.23 -9.48
N ALA A 419 8.85 -2.59 -8.80
CA ALA A 419 7.72 -3.26 -8.16
C ALA A 419 6.42 -2.47 -8.41
N SER A 420 5.33 -2.82 -7.73
CA SER A 420 4.06 -2.09 -7.83
C SER A 420 4.16 -0.66 -7.31
N TYR A 421 3.17 0.16 -7.64
CA TYR A 421 3.04 1.50 -7.08
C TYR A 421 3.03 1.50 -5.54
N PHE A 422 2.38 0.52 -4.92
CA PHE A 422 2.32 0.41 -3.45
C PHE A 422 3.67 0.07 -2.83
N ASP A 423 4.45 -0.77 -3.48
CA ASP A 423 5.80 -1.13 -3.02
C ASP A 423 6.74 0.06 -3.07
N VAL A 424 6.72 0.81 -4.18
CA VAL A 424 7.51 2.03 -4.29
C VAL A 424 7.05 3.08 -3.27
N GLN A 425 5.75 3.17 -2.99
CA GLN A 425 5.22 4.04 -1.95
C GLN A 425 5.74 3.66 -0.56
N LEU A 426 5.85 2.37 -0.24
CA LEU A 426 6.42 1.86 1.00
C LEU A 426 7.93 2.06 1.06
N LYS A 427 8.63 1.74 -0.03
CA LYS A 427 10.08 1.96 -0.16
C LYS A 427 10.47 3.43 0.06
N ASN A 428 9.69 4.38 -0.47
CA ASN A 428 9.89 5.81 -0.23
C ASN A 428 9.70 6.20 1.25
N ARG A 429 9.01 5.37 2.04
CA ARG A 429 8.89 5.49 3.50
C ARG A 429 9.92 4.67 4.26
N LYS A 430 10.92 4.11 3.56
CA LYS A 430 11.97 3.22 4.12
C LYS A 430 11.40 1.91 4.70
N ILE A 431 10.31 1.40 4.13
CA ILE A 431 9.68 0.14 4.52
C ILE A 431 9.91 -0.85 3.38
N LEU A 432 10.77 -1.85 3.59
CA LEU A 432 11.13 -2.89 2.62
C LEU A 432 10.38 -4.18 2.98
N ILE A 433 9.27 -4.44 2.30
CA ILE A 433 8.45 -5.63 2.57
C ILE A 433 9.01 -6.87 1.86
N ASP A 434 9.67 -6.69 0.73
CA ASP A 434 10.21 -7.78 -0.09
C ASP A 434 11.32 -8.58 0.61
N GLU A 435 11.95 -8.01 1.64
CA GLU A 435 12.98 -8.65 2.46
C GLU A 435 12.40 -9.51 3.60
N GLY A 436 11.08 -9.65 3.66
CA GLY A 436 10.38 -10.51 4.60
C GLY A 436 10.09 -9.87 5.98
N ARG A 437 9.28 -10.57 6.79
CA ARG A 437 8.84 -10.10 8.11
C ARG A 437 10.00 -9.92 9.09
N GLU A 438 11.03 -10.76 8.98
CA GLU A 438 12.21 -10.72 9.83
C GLU A 438 12.96 -9.40 9.64
N HIS A 439 13.20 -8.99 8.40
CA HIS A 439 13.84 -7.73 8.08
C HIS A 439 13.03 -6.51 8.58
N ILE A 440 11.71 -6.55 8.42
CA ILE A 440 10.83 -5.49 8.92
C ILE A 440 10.93 -5.37 10.45
N LEU A 441 10.92 -6.50 11.16
CA LEU A 441 11.03 -6.51 12.61
C LEU A 441 12.38 -5.96 13.09
N LEU A 442 13.46 -6.41 12.48
CA LEU A 442 14.81 -5.95 12.77
C LEU A 442 14.98 -4.45 12.49
N SER A 443 14.37 -3.95 11.41
CA SER A 443 14.42 -2.52 11.05
C SER A 443 13.59 -1.61 11.97
N GLN A 444 12.57 -2.14 12.64
CA GLN A 444 11.70 -1.38 13.53
C GLN A 444 12.10 -1.46 15.00
N THR A 445 12.79 -2.53 15.38
CA THR A 445 13.19 -2.73 16.76
C THR A 445 14.39 -1.87 17.08
N LYS A 446 14.23 -0.96 18.04
CA LYS A 446 15.32 -0.07 18.48
C LYS A 446 16.35 -0.83 19.29
N ILE A 447 17.62 -0.58 19.01
CA ILE A 447 18.74 -1.18 19.70
C ILE A 447 18.78 -0.84 21.20
N LEU A 448 18.16 0.26 21.59
CA LEU A 448 18.09 0.70 22.98
C LEU A 448 17.54 -0.36 23.95
N ASN A 449 16.71 -1.28 23.46
CA ASN A 449 16.11 -2.35 24.27
C ASN A 449 17.10 -3.49 24.62
N TYR A 450 18.30 -3.48 24.02
CA TYR A 450 19.31 -4.55 24.11
C TYR A 450 20.68 -4.06 24.58
N ILE A 451 20.76 -2.82 25.09
CA ILE A 451 22.01 -2.26 25.57
C ILE A 451 22.43 -2.87 26.91
N ASP A 452 23.74 -3.06 27.07
CA ASP A 452 24.34 -3.33 28.38
C ASP A 452 24.70 -2.03 29.08
N GLN A 453 24.29 -1.93 30.36
CA GLN A 453 24.63 -0.79 31.22
C GLN A 453 25.88 -1.07 32.09
N ASN A 454 26.39 -2.32 32.07
CA ASN A 454 27.60 -2.71 32.76
C ASN A 454 28.83 -2.46 31.90
N TYR A 455 29.41 -1.31 32.00
CA TYR A 455 30.64 -0.95 31.30
C TYR A 455 31.60 -0.19 32.20
N SER A 456 32.91 -0.26 31.90
CA SER A 456 33.92 0.42 32.66
C SER A 456 33.97 1.90 32.33
N MET A 457 33.47 2.75 33.27
CA MET A 457 33.59 4.20 33.16
C MET A 457 34.94 4.69 33.66
N LEU A 458 35.56 5.55 32.88
CA LEU A 458 36.86 6.19 33.19
C LEU A 458 36.68 7.70 33.24
N ASN A 459 37.29 8.32 34.26
CA ASN A 459 37.33 9.77 34.35
C ASN A 459 38.45 10.33 33.43
N LYS A 460 38.25 11.53 32.87
CA LYS A 460 39.23 12.22 32.00
C LYS A 460 40.61 12.36 32.60
N ASN A 461 40.71 12.48 33.92
CA ASN A 461 41.98 12.75 34.64
C ASN A 461 42.65 11.47 35.17
N ILE A 462 42.14 10.28 34.88
CA ILE A 462 42.66 9.01 35.39
C ILE A 462 44.06 8.71 34.86
N THR A 463 44.88 8.11 35.70
CA THR A 463 46.23 7.60 35.30
C THR A 463 46.10 6.30 34.50
N THR A 464 47.11 5.96 33.72
CA THR A 464 47.12 4.70 32.95
C THR A 464 47.03 3.47 33.86
N ASP A 465 47.77 3.47 34.97
CA ASP A 465 47.82 2.36 35.92
C ASP A 465 46.46 2.16 36.62
N ASP A 466 45.82 3.23 37.02
CA ASP A 466 44.49 3.14 37.66
C ASP A 466 43.40 2.73 36.66
N ALA A 467 43.51 3.17 35.40
CA ALA A 467 42.60 2.71 34.35
C ALA A 467 42.74 1.20 34.11
N ILE A 468 43.96 0.67 34.05
CA ILE A 468 44.24 -0.76 33.94
C ILE A 468 43.63 -1.51 35.12
N LYS A 469 43.81 -1.06 36.37
CA LYS A 469 43.21 -1.70 37.57
C LYS A 469 41.70 -1.74 37.49
N ILE A 470 41.04 -0.66 37.03
CA ILE A 470 39.57 -0.62 36.89
C ILE A 470 39.08 -1.63 35.85
N LEU A 471 39.76 -1.68 34.67
CA LEU A 471 39.40 -2.64 33.62
C LEU A 471 39.60 -4.09 34.10
N GLN A 472 40.70 -4.38 34.75
CA GLN A 472 40.96 -5.72 35.34
C GLN A 472 39.94 -6.10 36.42
N LYS A 473 39.61 -5.16 37.33
CA LYS A 473 38.60 -5.39 38.36
C LYS A 473 37.24 -5.68 37.80
N ASN A 474 36.85 -5.01 36.71
CA ASN A 474 35.57 -5.15 36.04
C ASN A 474 35.59 -6.30 35.00
N ASN A 475 36.73 -6.94 34.78
CA ASN A 475 36.95 -7.99 33.78
C ASN A 475 36.55 -7.56 32.37
N THR A 476 36.89 -6.30 31.99
CA THR A 476 36.61 -5.71 30.67
C THR A 476 37.92 -5.34 30.00
N THR A 477 37.98 -5.44 28.68
CA THR A 477 39.15 -5.02 27.89
C THR A 477 39.00 -3.59 27.32
N GLU A 478 37.82 -3.00 27.42
CA GLU A 478 37.52 -1.69 26.92
C GLU A 478 36.96 -0.77 28.02
N GLY A 479 37.37 0.50 27.97
CA GLY A 479 36.93 1.55 28.90
C GLY A 479 36.38 2.78 28.18
N TYR A 480 35.45 3.45 28.80
CA TYR A 480 34.74 4.59 28.22
C TYR A 480 34.92 5.84 29.07
N PHE A 481 35.51 6.87 28.47
CA PHE A 481 35.72 8.16 29.14
C PHE A 481 34.40 8.94 29.16
N THR A 482 34.02 9.39 30.35
CA THR A 482 32.87 10.27 30.55
C THR A 482 33.25 11.45 31.45
N ASP A 483 32.52 12.56 31.32
CA ASP A 483 32.60 13.66 32.27
C ASP A 483 31.70 13.43 33.50
N SER A 484 31.65 14.41 34.40
CA SER A 484 30.77 14.40 35.60
C SER A 484 29.29 14.32 35.28
N ASN A 485 28.89 14.74 34.08
CA ASN A 485 27.51 14.74 33.59
C ASN A 485 27.18 13.48 32.75
N LYS A 486 28.10 12.48 32.72
CA LYS A 486 28.03 11.26 31.88
C LYS A 486 28.07 11.54 30.37
N ASN A 487 28.57 12.70 29.93
CA ASN A 487 28.79 12.94 28.51
C ASN A 487 29.95 12.10 28.01
N TYR A 488 29.78 11.49 26.85
CA TYR A 488 30.77 10.63 26.24
C TYR A 488 31.96 11.43 25.69
N LEU A 489 33.21 11.02 26.02
CA LEU A 489 34.45 11.70 25.65
C LEU A 489 35.39 10.82 24.80
N GLY A 490 35.16 9.51 24.75
CA GLY A 490 35.98 8.60 23.95
C GLY A 490 36.06 7.19 24.55
N LYS A 491 36.64 6.29 23.80
CA LYS A 491 36.86 4.88 24.13
C LYS A 491 38.36 4.57 24.21
N ILE A 492 38.75 3.60 25.03
CA ILE A 492 40.13 3.09 25.10
C ILE A 492 40.11 1.58 25.25
N ASN A 493 41.14 0.93 24.65
CA ASN A 493 41.35 -0.49 24.78
C ASN A 493 42.52 -0.75 25.77
N LEU A 494 42.42 -1.84 26.54
CA LEU A 494 43.44 -2.27 27.52
C LEU A 494 44.83 -2.46 26.89
N ILE A 495 44.88 -2.98 25.66
CA ILE A 495 46.13 -3.18 24.92
C ILE A 495 46.85 -1.85 24.71
N ASN A 496 46.13 -0.78 24.36
CA ASN A 496 46.68 0.55 24.15
C ASN A 496 47.20 1.17 25.46
N LEU A 497 46.57 0.83 26.59
CA LEU A 497 47.05 1.26 27.92
C LEU A 497 48.34 0.56 28.30
N ILE A 498 48.45 -0.76 28.10
CA ILE A 498 49.63 -1.56 28.47
C ILE A 498 50.86 -1.20 27.62
N ASN A 499 50.63 -0.95 26.31
CA ASN A 499 51.75 -0.67 25.37
C ASN A 499 52.22 0.79 25.38
N SER A 500 51.65 1.64 26.24
CA SER A 500 51.97 3.07 26.26
C SER A 500 52.76 3.48 27.47
N ASN A 501 53.73 4.39 27.27
CA ASN A 501 54.49 5.06 28.33
C ASN A 501 53.80 6.35 28.84
N SER A 502 52.56 6.63 28.43
CA SER A 502 51.84 7.82 28.86
C SER A 502 51.27 7.68 30.28
N THR A 503 51.41 8.70 31.10
CA THR A 503 50.85 8.73 32.47
C THR A 503 49.37 9.07 32.49
N LYS A 504 48.80 9.59 31.38
CA LYS A 504 47.39 10.01 31.30
C LYS A 504 46.63 9.15 30.30
N ALA A 505 45.75 8.28 30.77
CA ALA A 505 44.97 7.38 29.93
C ALA A 505 44.12 8.08 28.85
N PHE A 506 43.61 9.28 29.11
CA PHE A 506 42.77 10.04 28.19
C PHE A 506 43.48 10.46 26.89
N GLN A 507 44.81 10.63 26.90
CA GLN A 507 45.58 10.95 25.69
C GLN A 507 45.62 9.80 24.70
N LEU A 508 45.43 8.56 25.17
CA LEU A 508 45.51 7.34 24.39
C LEU A 508 44.13 6.91 23.83
N ARG A 509 43.10 7.73 24.03
CA ARG A 509 41.76 7.39 23.55
C ARG A 509 41.70 7.25 22.04
N GLU A 510 40.89 6.34 21.57
CA GLU A 510 40.61 6.18 20.16
C GLU A 510 39.81 7.38 19.63
N LYS A 511 40.30 8.02 18.54
CA LYS A 511 39.65 9.18 17.93
C LYS A 511 38.60 8.81 16.89
N ASN A 512 38.84 7.71 16.18
CA ASN A 512 37.94 7.22 15.11
C ASN A 512 37.37 5.86 15.52
N HIS A 513 36.20 5.87 16.09
CA HIS A 513 35.45 4.65 16.41
C HIS A 513 33.97 4.86 16.13
N ILE A 514 33.25 3.75 15.98
CA ILE A 514 31.82 3.76 15.68
C ILE A 514 31.07 4.15 16.96
N ILE A 515 30.11 5.06 16.82
CA ILE A 515 29.16 5.45 17.87
C ILE A 515 27.76 5.19 17.36
N LEU A 516 26.90 4.59 18.16
CA LEU A 516 25.51 4.36 17.84
C LEU A 516 24.59 5.35 18.56
N SER A 517 23.52 5.72 17.88
CA SER A 517 22.41 6.50 18.47
C SER A 517 21.35 5.54 19.03
N PRO A 518 20.65 5.90 20.11
CA PRO A 518 19.53 5.12 20.65
C PRO A 518 18.36 4.96 19.65
N SER A 519 18.33 5.77 18.61
CA SER A 519 17.35 5.70 17.52
C SER A 519 17.66 4.64 16.47
N HIS A 520 18.89 4.11 16.41
CA HIS A 520 19.25 3.06 15.46
C HIS A 520 18.44 1.79 15.71
N SER A 521 18.08 1.11 14.62
CA SER A 521 17.45 -0.20 14.66
C SER A 521 18.47 -1.31 14.88
N VAL A 522 17.99 -2.51 15.24
CA VAL A 522 18.82 -3.71 15.31
C VAL A 522 19.47 -3.99 13.96
N LEU A 523 18.73 -3.83 12.86
CA LEU A 523 19.23 -4.02 11.50
C LEU A 523 20.38 -3.06 11.17
N GLU A 524 20.19 -1.75 11.36
CA GLU A 524 21.23 -0.74 11.13
C GLU A 524 22.46 -0.99 12.01
N THR A 525 22.27 -1.58 13.18
CA THR A 525 23.36 -1.96 14.06
C THR A 525 24.13 -3.17 13.53
N ILE A 526 23.44 -4.19 13.02
CA ILE A 526 24.05 -5.35 12.36
C ILE A 526 24.93 -4.91 11.18
N GLU A 527 24.41 -4.02 10.33
CA GLU A 527 25.15 -3.48 9.19
C GLU A 527 26.43 -2.75 9.61
N LYS A 528 26.38 -1.98 10.69
CA LYS A 528 27.56 -1.27 11.21
C LYS A 528 28.56 -2.20 11.90
N LEU A 529 28.09 -3.28 12.53
CA LEU A 529 28.94 -4.29 13.14
C LEU A 529 29.70 -5.14 12.12
N SER A 530 29.18 -5.33 10.91
CA SER A 530 29.84 -6.15 9.88
C SER A 530 31.28 -5.73 9.54
N ASN A 531 31.63 -4.46 9.80
CA ASN A 531 32.98 -3.90 9.58
C ASN A 531 33.65 -3.44 10.90
N PHE A 532 33.08 -3.80 12.05
CA PHE A 532 33.58 -3.40 13.35
C PHE A 532 34.64 -4.37 13.85
N VAL A 533 35.72 -3.84 14.43
CA VAL A 533 36.75 -4.62 15.14
C VAL A 533 36.85 -4.06 16.55
N GLY A 534 36.40 -4.82 17.52
CA GLY A 534 36.41 -4.42 18.94
C GLY A 534 35.41 -5.26 19.72
N GLU A 535 35.31 -5.08 21.03
CA GLU A 535 34.38 -5.84 21.89
C GLU A 535 33.00 -5.22 21.95
N SER A 536 32.91 -3.88 21.98
CA SER A 536 31.64 -3.18 22.15
C SER A 536 31.64 -1.77 21.56
N ILE A 537 30.45 -1.30 21.20
CA ILE A 537 30.21 0.02 20.61
C ILE A 537 29.42 0.86 21.62
N PRO A 538 29.83 2.12 21.89
CA PRO A 538 29.09 3.03 22.77
C PRO A 538 27.81 3.53 22.12
N ILE A 539 26.74 3.58 22.91
CA ILE A 539 25.46 4.18 22.53
C ILE A 539 25.33 5.53 23.21
N VAL A 540 25.26 6.57 22.39
CA VAL A 540 25.29 7.96 22.84
C VAL A 540 24.06 8.71 22.33
N SER A 541 23.42 9.46 23.22
CA SER A 541 22.28 10.30 22.85
C SER A 541 22.72 11.47 21.97
N SER A 542 22.06 11.64 20.83
CA SER A 542 22.35 12.71 19.87
C SER A 542 22.00 14.11 20.39
N GLU A 543 21.10 14.23 21.38
CA GLU A 543 20.61 15.52 21.90
C GLU A 543 21.56 16.14 22.95
N ASN A 544 22.12 15.31 23.81
CA ASN A 544 22.88 15.78 24.97
C ASN A 544 24.24 15.10 25.15
N ASN A 545 24.69 14.34 24.15
CA ASN A 545 25.93 13.59 24.14
C ASN A 545 26.14 12.63 25.35
N LYS A 546 25.04 12.24 26.04
CA LYS A 546 25.11 11.32 27.18
C LYS A 546 25.33 9.90 26.71
N MET A 547 26.23 9.20 27.39
CA MET A 547 26.40 7.76 27.22
C MET A 547 25.26 7.01 27.92
N LEU A 548 24.56 6.15 27.15
CA LEU A 548 23.42 5.38 27.62
C LEU A 548 23.79 3.93 27.98
N GLY A 549 24.84 3.41 27.36
CA GLY A 549 25.32 2.05 27.54
C GLY A 549 26.25 1.66 26.39
N ILE A 550 26.52 0.38 26.33
CA ILE A 550 27.31 -0.26 25.27
C ILE A 550 26.49 -1.36 24.61
N ILE A 551 26.94 -1.82 23.46
CA ILE A 551 26.42 -3.02 22.82
C ILE A 551 27.57 -3.82 22.23
N SER A 552 27.57 -5.12 22.50
CA SER A 552 28.51 -6.09 21.94
C SER A 552 27.90 -6.82 20.74
N GLU A 553 28.75 -7.54 19.97
CA GLU A 553 28.26 -8.45 18.92
C GLU A 553 27.33 -9.51 19.48
N ASN A 554 27.60 -10.01 20.70
CA ASN A 554 26.78 -11.02 21.35
C ASN A 554 25.38 -10.48 21.69
N ASP A 555 25.27 -9.24 22.17
CA ASP A 555 23.98 -8.62 22.49
C ASP A 555 23.13 -8.44 21.21
N VAL A 556 23.75 -8.10 20.10
CA VAL A 556 23.09 -7.96 18.80
C VAL A 556 22.66 -9.33 18.26
N LEU A 557 23.51 -10.35 18.41
CA LEU A 557 23.17 -11.72 18.02
C LEU A 557 22.01 -12.27 18.87
N ASP A 558 22.01 -12.02 20.16
CA ASP A 558 20.91 -12.40 21.06
C ASP A 558 19.61 -11.68 20.70
N ALA A 559 19.68 -10.39 20.35
CA ALA A 559 18.55 -9.62 19.85
C ALA A 559 17.99 -10.24 18.56
N TYR A 560 18.87 -10.55 17.61
CA TYR A 560 18.50 -11.21 16.35
C TYR A 560 17.82 -12.57 16.58
N ILE A 561 18.40 -13.44 17.41
CA ILE A 561 17.86 -14.77 17.71
C ILE A 561 16.47 -14.66 18.38
N LYS A 562 16.31 -13.73 19.33
CA LYS A 562 15.01 -13.50 19.99
C LYS A 562 13.95 -13.06 18.98
N LEU A 563 14.25 -12.10 18.14
CA LEU A 563 13.33 -11.56 17.13
C LEU A 563 13.00 -12.61 16.05
N SER A 564 13.99 -13.36 15.57
CA SER A 564 13.79 -14.47 14.62
C SER A 564 12.91 -15.59 15.20
N ASN A 565 13.12 -15.97 16.47
CA ASN A 565 12.27 -16.96 17.14
C ASN A 565 10.84 -16.46 17.38
N GLU A 566 10.65 -15.17 17.61
CA GLU A 566 9.32 -14.56 17.73
C GLU A 566 8.53 -14.71 16.44
N ILE A 567 9.15 -14.46 15.29
CA ILE A 567 8.53 -14.67 13.98
C ILE A 567 8.22 -16.13 13.72
N LYS A 568 9.19 -17.04 13.94
CA LYS A 568 8.96 -18.47 13.77
C LYS A 568 7.80 -18.99 14.61
N ASN A 569 7.59 -18.43 15.80
CA ASN A 569 6.47 -18.77 16.67
C ASN A 569 5.13 -18.20 16.16
N ILE A 570 5.15 -17.08 15.46
CA ILE A 570 3.97 -16.50 14.82
C ILE A 570 3.58 -17.32 13.59
N GLU A 571 4.54 -17.73 12.77
CA GLU A 571 4.32 -18.50 11.55
C GLU A 571 3.91 -19.96 11.80
N LYS A 572 4.30 -20.55 12.92
CA LYS A 572 3.89 -21.91 13.33
C LYS A 572 2.47 -21.98 13.92
N LYS A 573 1.89 -20.86 14.31
CA LYS A 573 0.51 -20.76 14.82
C LYS A 573 -0.50 -20.55 13.72
#